data_35fede9dc008882d929ccc961e2322f9
#
_entry.id   35fede9dc008882d929ccc961e2322f9
#
_cell.length_a   1.000
_cell.length_b   1.000
_cell.length_c   1.000
_cell.angle_alpha   90.00
_cell.angle_beta   90.00
_cell.angle_gamma   90.00
#
_symmetry.space_group_name_H-M   'P 1'
#
loop_
_entity.id
_entity.type
_entity.pdbx_description
1 polymer ?
#
loop_
_entity_poly.entity_id
_entity_poly.type
_entity_poly.pdbx_seq_one_letter_code
_entity_poly.pdbx_strand_id
1 'polypeptide(L)'
;SEAIYDTYEYEGEQVKVSYIIRAMNIAEDGSFAEFYISNATNMDDLNYYYPQEVGKEILEKVGPMFPYAKFGRELTHEGAEILLESFDMLHEWHADVTDFLFEKYPDWQLYYLHLHAIDLYAHWFMQKFLPGSYAENDFMREMFNRIYESMDKYIGRMMKYLDGETTIFVVSDHGVTPRSVGFDNPGIGSLSGITNKVMEDLGYTK
;
A
#
# COMPACT_ATOMS: atom_id res chain seq x y z
N SER A 1 -8.17 -6.60 12.81
CA SER A 1 -8.15 -8.01 12.33
C SER A 1 -6.79 -8.62 12.64
N GLU A 2 -6.78 -9.88 13.09
CA GLU A 2 -5.55 -10.61 13.37
C GLU A 2 -5.08 -11.34 12.10
N ALA A 3 -3.76 -11.51 11.99
CA ALA A 3 -3.15 -12.32 10.95
C ALA A 3 -3.50 -13.80 11.13
N ILE A 4 -3.88 -14.45 10.06
CA ILE A 4 -4.06 -15.90 10.01
C ILE A 4 -2.80 -16.49 9.42
N TYR A 5 -2.28 -17.52 10.06
CA TYR A 5 -1.10 -18.27 9.63
C TYR A 5 -1.52 -19.66 9.20
N ASP A 6 -1.05 -20.08 8.03
CA ASP A 6 -1.40 -21.38 7.44
C ASP A 6 -0.20 -21.93 6.65
N THR A 7 -0.34 -23.16 6.20
CA THR A 7 0.65 -23.79 5.32
C THR A 7 -0.05 -24.21 4.03
N TYR A 8 0.49 -23.78 2.92
CA TYR A 8 -0.05 -24.02 1.60
C TYR A 8 0.95 -24.78 0.71
N GLU A 9 0.46 -25.74 -0.07
CA GLU A 9 1.29 -26.43 -1.04
C GLU A 9 1.36 -25.61 -2.33
N TYR A 10 2.57 -25.19 -2.69
CA TYR A 10 2.85 -24.43 -3.92
C TYR A 10 4.01 -25.09 -4.67
N GLU A 11 3.80 -25.49 -5.91
CA GLU A 11 4.80 -26.17 -6.77
C GLU A 11 5.43 -27.41 -6.12
N GLY A 12 4.67 -28.13 -5.26
CA GLY A 12 5.12 -29.35 -4.58
C GLY A 12 5.88 -29.11 -3.28
N GLU A 13 6.03 -27.85 -2.86
CA GLU A 13 6.64 -27.48 -1.59
C GLU A 13 5.59 -26.94 -0.60
N GLN A 14 5.83 -27.16 0.70
CA GLN A 14 5.00 -26.60 1.76
C GLN A 14 5.51 -25.20 2.10
N VAL A 15 4.70 -24.18 1.85
CA VAL A 15 5.02 -22.77 2.07
C VAL A 15 4.19 -22.23 3.23
N LYS A 16 4.81 -21.58 4.20
CA LYS A 16 4.11 -20.86 5.25
C LYS A 16 3.58 -19.55 4.69
N VAL A 17 2.31 -19.31 4.91
CA VAL A 17 1.65 -18.10 4.44
C VAL A 17 0.94 -17.40 5.58
N SER A 18 0.76 -16.09 5.41
CA SER A 18 -0.07 -15.30 6.28
C SER A 18 -1.02 -14.42 5.45
N TYR A 19 -2.26 -14.27 5.91
CA TYR A 19 -3.30 -13.47 5.28
C TYR A 19 -4.28 -12.94 6.31
N ILE A 20 -5.18 -12.04 5.88
CA ILE A 20 -6.21 -11.44 6.72
C ILE A 20 -7.57 -11.80 6.14
N ILE A 21 -8.52 -12.09 7.03
CA ILE A 21 -9.94 -12.20 6.69
C ILE A 21 -10.68 -11.05 7.37
N ARG A 22 -11.50 -10.34 6.61
CA ARG A 22 -12.44 -9.34 7.10
C ARG A 22 -13.86 -9.72 6.75
N ALA A 23 -14.73 -9.77 7.73
CA ALA A 23 -16.16 -9.91 7.50
C ALA A 23 -16.69 -8.60 6.88
N MET A 24 -17.38 -8.71 5.77
CA MET A 24 -18.00 -7.58 5.05
C MET A 24 -19.48 -7.48 5.39
N ASN A 25 -20.20 -8.57 5.21
CA ASN A 25 -21.62 -8.61 5.43
C ASN A 25 -22.01 -9.97 6.04
N ILE A 26 -22.75 -9.93 7.14
CA ILE A 26 -23.25 -11.13 7.80
C ILE A 26 -24.74 -10.93 8.07
N ALA A 27 -25.56 -11.82 7.54
CA ALA A 27 -27.00 -11.81 7.83
C ALA A 27 -27.26 -12.11 9.30
N GLU A 28 -28.22 -11.42 9.92
CA GLU A 28 -28.57 -11.59 11.34
C GLU A 28 -28.96 -13.04 11.69
N ASP A 29 -29.57 -13.74 10.75
CA ASP A 29 -29.98 -15.14 10.89
C ASP A 29 -28.89 -16.16 10.55
N GLY A 30 -27.69 -15.68 10.15
CA GLY A 30 -26.56 -16.53 9.77
C GLY A 30 -26.70 -17.24 8.41
N SER A 31 -27.72 -16.90 7.63
CA SER A 31 -27.97 -17.54 6.32
C SER A 31 -26.99 -17.14 5.23
N PHE A 32 -26.27 -16.01 5.41
CA PHE A 32 -25.31 -15.46 4.47
C PHE A 32 -24.17 -14.78 5.22
N ALA A 33 -22.96 -14.97 4.69
CA ALA A 33 -21.76 -14.24 5.13
C ALA A 33 -20.85 -13.96 3.94
N GLU A 34 -20.38 -12.73 3.84
CA GLU A 34 -19.43 -12.27 2.85
C GLU A 34 -18.12 -11.87 3.53
N PHE A 35 -17.00 -12.29 2.97
CA PHE A 35 -15.68 -12.03 3.51
C PHE A 35 -14.76 -11.48 2.43
N TYR A 36 -13.95 -10.51 2.81
CA TYR A 36 -12.75 -10.15 2.08
C TYR A 36 -11.59 -10.98 2.61
N ILE A 37 -10.81 -11.55 1.72
CA ILE A 37 -9.56 -12.27 2.04
C ILE A 37 -8.43 -11.56 1.31
N SER A 38 -7.41 -11.14 2.04
CA SER A 38 -6.23 -10.50 1.44
C SER A 38 -5.42 -11.48 0.61
N ASN A 39 -4.52 -10.96 -0.24
CA ASN A 39 -3.47 -11.80 -0.79
C ASN A 39 -2.65 -12.43 0.35
N ALA A 40 -2.22 -13.67 0.16
CA ALA A 40 -1.33 -14.33 1.09
C ALA A 40 0.10 -13.82 0.93
N THR A 41 0.78 -13.58 2.04
CA THR A 41 2.20 -13.27 2.11
C THR A 41 2.98 -14.55 2.37
N ASN A 42 3.98 -14.84 1.52
CA ASN A 42 4.89 -15.96 1.75
C ASN A 42 5.86 -15.61 2.87
N MET A 43 5.78 -16.35 3.98
CA MET A 43 6.58 -16.13 5.18
C MET A 43 8.00 -16.71 5.08
N ASP A 44 8.24 -17.61 4.13
CA ASP A 44 9.54 -18.26 3.92
C ASP A 44 10.38 -17.49 2.87
N ASP A 45 9.80 -16.53 2.15
CA ASP A 45 10.53 -15.73 1.15
C ASP A 45 11.20 -14.50 1.78
N LEU A 46 12.48 -14.64 2.06
CA LEU A 46 13.33 -13.58 2.59
C LEU A 46 14.03 -12.74 1.51
N ASN A 47 13.75 -12.96 0.22
CA ASN A 47 14.42 -12.23 -0.87
C ASN A 47 14.07 -10.73 -0.91
N TYR A 48 13.00 -10.34 -0.25
CA TYR A 48 12.58 -8.94 -0.11
C TYR A 48 13.33 -8.18 1.00
N TYR A 49 14.19 -8.87 1.77
CA TYR A 49 14.91 -8.29 2.89
C TYR A 49 16.41 -8.33 2.68
N TYR A 50 17.08 -7.26 3.06
CA TYR A 50 18.53 -7.22 3.08
C TYR A 50 19.03 -6.41 4.29
N PRO A 51 19.86 -7.00 5.18
CA PRO A 51 20.21 -8.42 5.23
C PRO A 51 19.02 -9.33 5.54
N GLN A 52 19.03 -10.57 5.07
CA GLN A 52 17.91 -11.51 5.27
C GLN A 52 17.66 -11.84 6.75
N GLU A 53 18.72 -11.81 7.56
CA GLU A 53 18.61 -12.03 9.01
C GLU A 53 17.71 -10.98 9.67
N VAL A 54 17.81 -9.72 9.24
CA VAL A 54 16.95 -8.63 9.72
C VAL A 54 15.50 -8.87 9.31
N GLY A 55 15.29 -9.32 8.08
CA GLY A 55 13.96 -9.69 7.59
C GLY A 55 13.32 -10.80 8.42
N LYS A 56 14.09 -11.84 8.74
CA LYS A 56 13.63 -12.93 9.61
C LYS A 56 13.22 -12.42 10.99
N GLU A 57 14.01 -11.55 11.60
CA GLU A 57 13.69 -10.97 12.90
C GLU A 57 12.44 -10.06 12.84
N ILE A 58 12.26 -9.27 11.74
CA ILE A 58 11.04 -8.49 11.53
C ILE A 58 9.82 -9.43 11.49
N LEU A 59 9.88 -10.50 10.71
CA LEU A 59 8.79 -11.48 10.65
C LEU A 59 8.48 -12.14 12.01
N GLU A 60 9.51 -12.39 12.82
CA GLU A 60 9.37 -13.00 14.15
C GLU A 60 8.86 -12.01 15.22
N LYS A 61 9.24 -10.74 15.16
CA LYS A 61 8.99 -9.73 16.21
C LYS A 61 7.83 -8.81 15.91
N VAL A 62 7.68 -8.42 14.65
CA VAL A 62 6.64 -7.50 14.21
C VAL A 62 5.54 -8.25 13.45
N GLY A 63 5.91 -9.27 12.70
CA GLY A 63 4.99 -10.01 11.85
C GLY A 63 5.10 -9.61 10.37
N PRO A 64 4.30 -10.25 9.51
CA PRO A 64 4.33 -10.02 8.08
C PRO A 64 3.73 -8.68 7.69
N MET A 65 4.28 -8.09 6.63
CA MET A 65 3.64 -6.98 5.94
C MET A 65 2.43 -7.50 5.15
N PHE A 66 1.27 -6.91 5.38
CA PHE A 66 0.08 -7.22 4.59
C PHE A 66 -0.02 -6.28 3.39
N PRO A 67 -0.24 -6.82 2.19
CA PRO A 67 -0.44 -5.98 1.02
C PRO A 67 -1.75 -5.19 1.16
N TYR A 68 -1.74 -3.95 0.68
CA TYR A 68 -2.97 -3.18 0.59
C TYR A 68 -4.00 -3.89 -0.32
N ALA A 69 -5.28 -3.68 0.01
CA ALA A 69 -6.38 -4.28 -0.74
C ALA A 69 -6.40 -3.77 -2.19
N LYS A 70 -6.61 -4.68 -3.14
CA LYS A 70 -6.72 -4.34 -4.56
C LYS A 70 -8.18 -4.45 -4.99
N PHE A 71 -8.71 -3.37 -5.51
CA PHE A 71 -10.04 -3.31 -6.09
C PHE A 71 -9.95 -2.95 -7.57
N GLY A 72 -11.01 -3.27 -8.32
CA GLY A 72 -11.17 -2.83 -9.70
C GLY A 72 -11.34 -1.30 -9.81
N ARG A 73 -11.59 -0.81 -11.02
CA ARG A 73 -11.76 0.63 -11.28
C ARG A 73 -12.99 1.26 -10.61
N GLU A 74 -13.95 0.44 -10.20
CA GLU A 74 -15.13 0.88 -9.47
C GLU A 74 -14.97 0.48 -8.01
N LEU A 75 -14.73 1.49 -7.18
CA LEU A 75 -14.60 1.32 -5.74
C LEU A 75 -15.96 1.57 -5.11
N THR A 76 -16.54 0.54 -4.49
CA THR A 76 -17.73 0.67 -3.65
C THR A 76 -17.36 1.30 -2.30
N HIS A 77 -18.36 1.72 -1.51
CA HIS A 77 -18.11 2.21 -0.16
C HIS A 77 -17.41 1.16 0.72
N GLU A 78 -17.88 -0.09 0.67
CA GLU A 78 -17.25 -1.18 1.41
C GLU A 78 -15.84 -1.47 0.94
N GLY A 79 -15.60 -1.46 -0.37
CA GLY A 79 -14.26 -1.61 -0.94
C GLY A 79 -13.32 -0.48 -0.53
N ALA A 80 -13.83 0.76 -0.42
CA ALA A 80 -13.06 1.90 0.04
C ALA A 80 -12.68 1.77 1.52
N GLU A 81 -13.60 1.33 2.37
CA GLU A 81 -13.30 1.09 3.79
C GLU A 81 -12.23 0.00 3.96
N ILE A 82 -12.31 -1.10 3.21
CA ILE A 82 -11.29 -2.16 3.24
C ILE A 82 -9.94 -1.63 2.75
N LEU A 83 -9.93 -0.81 1.70
CA LEU A 83 -8.71 -0.20 1.19
C LEU A 83 -8.05 0.71 2.25
N LEU A 84 -8.83 1.55 2.90
CA LEU A 84 -8.35 2.41 3.99
C LEU A 84 -7.83 1.61 5.17
N GLU A 85 -8.57 0.61 5.63
CA GLU A 85 -8.11 -0.28 6.69
C GLU A 85 -6.79 -0.96 6.32
N SER A 86 -6.62 -1.37 5.06
CA SER A 86 -5.38 -1.97 4.60
C SER A 86 -4.21 -0.97 4.57
N PHE A 87 -4.44 0.31 4.26
CA PHE A 87 -3.43 1.35 4.39
C PHE A 87 -3.08 1.65 5.85
N ASP A 88 -4.08 1.74 6.73
CA ASP A 88 -3.85 1.92 8.16
C ASP A 88 -2.98 0.78 8.72
N MET A 89 -3.31 -0.47 8.41
CA MET A 89 -2.52 -1.63 8.81
C MET A 89 -1.09 -1.59 8.26
N LEU A 90 -0.91 -1.16 7.02
CA LEU A 90 0.41 -1.03 6.40
C LEU A 90 1.24 0.07 7.09
N HIS A 91 0.63 1.22 7.39
CA HIS A 91 1.31 2.31 8.09
C HIS A 91 1.66 1.94 9.53
N GLU A 92 0.78 1.24 10.24
CA GLU A 92 1.05 0.69 11.57
C GLU A 92 2.23 -0.31 11.53
N TRP A 93 2.23 -1.23 10.57
CA TRP A 93 3.33 -2.16 10.37
C TRP A 93 4.66 -1.44 10.11
N HIS A 94 4.67 -0.40 9.25
CA HIS A 94 5.86 0.41 9.02
C HIS A 94 6.35 1.09 10.30
N ALA A 95 5.42 1.56 11.13
CA ALA A 95 5.78 2.18 12.39
C ALA A 95 6.38 1.17 13.38
N ASP A 96 5.83 -0.04 13.47
CA ASP A 96 6.34 -1.11 14.31
C ASP A 96 7.72 -1.59 13.86
N VAL A 97 7.93 -1.72 12.54
CA VAL A 97 9.25 -2.04 11.97
C VAL A 97 10.26 -0.92 12.25
N THR A 98 9.85 0.35 12.14
CA THR A 98 10.73 1.47 12.47
C THR A 98 11.16 1.43 13.93
N ASP A 99 10.20 1.22 14.84
CA ASP A 99 10.46 1.10 16.27
C ASP A 99 11.43 -0.05 16.57
N PHE A 100 11.18 -1.22 15.99
CA PHE A 100 12.06 -2.38 16.11
C PHE A 100 13.48 -2.10 15.60
N LEU A 101 13.61 -1.47 14.43
CA LEU A 101 14.92 -1.18 13.83
C LEU A 101 15.70 -0.13 14.65
N PHE A 102 15.04 0.89 15.18
CA PHE A 102 15.68 1.93 15.97
C PHE A 102 16.11 1.42 17.36
N GLU A 103 15.35 0.50 17.93
CA GLU A 103 15.77 -0.19 19.16
C GLU A 103 16.98 -1.11 18.90
N LYS A 104 16.97 -1.84 17.78
CA LYS A 104 18.04 -2.76 17.43
C LYS A 104 19.33 -2.07 17.00
N TYR A 105 19.22 -0.93 16.32
CA TYR A 105 20.34 -0.16 15.77
C TYR A 105 20.31 1.30 16.28
N PRO A 106 20.61 1.53 17.57
CA PRO A 106 20.46 2.85 18.16
C PRO A 106 21.44 3.90 17.61
N ASP A 107 22.47 3.48 16.89
CA ASP A 107 23.49 4.30 16.25
C ASP A 107 23.23 4.57 14.77
N TRP A 108 21.98 4.36 14.30
CA TRP A 108 21.59 4.67 12.93
C TRP A 108 21.86 6.13 12.58
N GLN A 109 22.23 6.42 11.33
CA GLN A 109 22.55 7.77 10.83
C GLN A 109 21.58 8.23 9.75
N LEU A 110 21.03 7.32 8.99
CA LEU A 110 20.03 7.58 7.95
C LEU A 110 18.98 6.48 7.97
N TYR A 111 17.73 6.89 8.04
CA TYR A 111 16.58 6.04 7.82
C TYR A 111 15.75 6.61 6.67
N TYR A 112 15.43 5.79 5.70
CA TYR A 112 14.60 6.15 4.55
C TYR A 112 13.39 5.23 4.49
N LEU A 113 12.21 5.81 4.37
CA LEU A 113 10.97 5.08 4.18
C LEU A 113 10.16 5.71 3.05
N HIS A 114 9.51 4.87 2.24
CA HIS A 114 8.57 5.28 1.21
C HIS A 114 7.16 4.81 1.57
N LEU A 115 6.25 5.77 1.78
CA LEU A 115 4.82 5.52 1.99
C LEU A 115 4.07 5.80 0.69
N HIS A 116 3.50 4.76 0.09
CA HIS A 116 2.98 4.81 -1.29
C HIS A 116 1.45 5.01 -1.39
N ALA A 117 0.74 5.11 -0.26
CA ALA A 117 -0.72 5.11 -0.23
C ALA A 117 -1.35 6.30 -0.98
N ILE A 118 -0.81 7.53 -0.79
CA ILE A 118 -1.30 8.74 -1.46
C ILE A 118 -1.12 8.61 -2.97
N ASP A 119 0.05 8.20 -3.42
CA ASP A 119 0.37 8.05 -4.83
C ASP A 119 -0.54 7.03 -5.50
N LEU A 120 -0.69 5.85 -4.91
CA LEU A 120 -1.58 4.80 -5.42
C LEU A 120 -3.02 5.27 -5.55
N TYR A 121 -3.57 5.90 -4.51
CA TYR A 121 -4.95 6.36 -4.53
C TYR A 121 -5.13 7.49 -5.55
N ALA A 122 -4.19 8.43 -5.60
CA ALA A 122 -4.23 9.52 -6.56
C ALA A 122 -4.16 9.00 -8.01
N HIS A 123 -3.27 8.07 -8.31
CA HIS A 123 -3.19 7.46 -9.64
C HIS A 123 -4.48 6.75 -10.07
N TRP A 124 -5.20 6.15 -9.14
CA TRP A 124 -6.41 5.40 -9.46
C TRP A 124 -7.66 6.29 -9.53
N PHE A 125 -7.75 7.31 -8.68
CA PHE A 125 -9.01 7.99 -8.41
C PHE A 125 -8.95 9.51 -8.50
N MET A 126 -7.82 10.14 -8.87
CA MET A 126 -7.67 11.59 -8.84
C MET A 126 -8.80 12.33 -9.56
N GLN A 127 -9.25 11.85 -10.72
CA GLN A 127 -10.37 12.44 -11.43
C GLN A 127 -11.70 12.41 -10.65
N LYS A 128 -11.82 11.57 -9.63
CA LYS A 128 -13.03 11.46 -8.82
C LYS A 128 -13.04 12.39 -7.61
N PHE A 129 -11.89 12.82 -7.13
CA PHE A 129 -11.80 13.70 -5.97
C PHE A 129 -11.28 15.13 -6.30
N LEU A 130 -10.77 15.36 -7.50
CA LEU A 130 -10.29 16.69 -7.90
C LEU A 130 -11.47 17.65 -8.06
N PRO A 131 -11.48 18.82 -7.37
CA PRO A 131 -12.53 19.82 -7.52
C PRO A 131 -12.70 20.30 -8.97
N GLY A 132 -13.95 20.35 -9.43
CA GLY A 132 -14.28 20.76 -10.80
C GLY A 132 -14.05 19.69 -11.87
N SER A 133 -13.65 18.47 -11.49
CA SER A 133 -13.57 17.34 -12.42
C SER A 133 -14.96 16.87 -12.84
N TYR A 134 -15.08 16.36 -14.07
CA TYR A 134 -16.33 15.78 -14.59
C TYR A 134 -16.84 14.57 -13.78
N ALA A 135 -15.96 13.89 -13.04
CA ALA A 135 -16.27 12.72 -12.24
C ALA A 135 -16.19 13.01 -10.73
N GLU A 136 -16.22 14.30 -10.35
CA GLU A 136 -16.10 14.72 -8.96
C GLU A 136 -17.08 13.98 -8.04
N ASN A 137 -16.57 13.47 -6.92
CA ASN A 137 -17.30 12.69 -5.94
C ASN A 137 -16.79 13.01 -4.53
N ASP A 138 -17.64 13.54 -3.67
CA ASP A 138 -17.28 13.96 -2.31
C ASP A 138 -16.80 12.78 -1.46
N PHE A 139 -17.41 11.60 -1.60
CA PHE A 139 -16.96 10.39 -0.91
C PHE A 139 -15.51 10.05 -1.26
N MET A 140 -15.14 10.09 -2.53
CA MET A 140 -13.77 9.79 -2.96
C MET A 140 -12.77 10.83 -2.46
N ARG A 141 -13.21 12.09 -2.31
CA ARG A 141 -12.40 13.15 -1.69
C ARG A 141 -12.21 12.92 -0.20
N GLU A 142 -13.26 12.51 0.50
CA GLU A 142 -13.17 12.15 1.91
C GLU A 142 -12.20 10.99 2.13
N MET A 143 -12.27 9.95 1.29
CA MET A 143 -11.33 8.82 1.33
C MET A 143 -9.88 9.29 1.16
N PHE A 144 -9.63 10.22 0.23
CA PHE A 144 -8.30 10.78 0.03
C PHE A 144 -7.79 11.52 1.28
N ASN A 145 -8.64 12.31 1.92
CA ASN A 145 -8.28 12.99 3.16
C ASN A 145 -7.93 11.99 4.27
N ARG A 146 -8.71 10.91 4.43
CA ARG A 146 -8.43 9.86 5.41
C ARG A 146 -7.10 9.15 5.18
N ILE A 147 -6.64 9.02 3.93
CA ILE A 147 -5.31 8.48 3.63
C ILE A 147 -4.22 9.43 4.15
N TYR A 148 -4.38 10.74 3.98
CA TYR A 148 -3.46 11.72 4.57
C TYR A 148 -3.47 11.65 6.09
N GLU A 149 -4.63 11.51 6.72
CA GLU A 149 -4.73 11.34 8.18
C GLU A 149 -4.02 10.06 8.66
N SER A 150 -4.10 8.97 7.91
CA SER A 150 -3.39 7.73 8.20
C SER A 150 -1.86 7.92 8.14
N MET A 151 -1.37 8.63 7.11
CA MET A 151 0.05 8.96 7.01
C MET A 151 0.51 9.95 8.08
N ASP A 152 -0.33 10.93 8.44
CA ASP A 152 -0.05 11.89 9.51
C ASP A 152 0.11 11.18 10.86
N LYS A 153 -0.73 10.18 11.15
CA LYS A 153 -0.58 9.33 12.34
C LYS A 153 0.78 8.62 12.37
N TYR A 154 1.23 8.09 11.22
CA TYR A 154 2.57 7.51 11.13
C TYR A 154 3.65 8.53 11.45
N ILE A 155 3.60 9.72 10.82
CA ILE A 155 4.55 10.80 11.08
C ILE A 155 4.50 11.20 12.55
N GLY A 156 3.30 11.37 13.11
CA GLY A 156 3.09 11.66 14.54
C GLY A 156 3.77 10.65 15.45
N ARG A 157 3.71 9.35 15.12
CA ARG A 157 4.40 8.30 15.86
C ARG A 157 5.92 8.43 15.76
N MET A 158 6.44 8.89 14.62
CA MET A 158 7.89 9.10 14.41
C MET A 158 8.42 10.34 15.14
N MET A 159 7.56 11.31 15.49
CA MET A 159 7.95 12.52 16.23
C MET A 159 8.63 12.24 17.58
N LYS A 160 8.39 11.06 18.17
CA LYS A 160 9.06 10.65 19.42
C LYS A 160 10.59 10.51 19.28
N TYR A 161 11.10 10.39 18.06
CA TYR A 161 12.54 10.29 17.77
C TYR A 161 13.21 11.63 17.53
N LEU A 162 12.47 12.75 17.62
CA LEU A 162 13.03 14.09 17.56
C LEU A 162 13.62 14.47 18.92
N ASP A 163 14.90 14.18 19.10
CA ASP A 163 15.66 14.38 20.34
C ASP A 163 16.56 15.63 20.32
N GLY A 164 16.50 16.42 19.25
CA GLY A 164 17.34 17.60 19.02
C GLY A 164 18.57 17.32 18.12
N GLU A 165 18.93 16.06 17.93
CA GLU A 165 19.99 15.63 16.99
C GLU A 165 19.43 15.00 15.72
N THR A 166 18.18 14.52 15.76
CA THR A 166 17.47 13.90 14.65
C THR A 166 16.65 14.93 13.85
N THR A 167 16.73 14.86 12.54
CA THR A 167 15.93 15.67 11.61
C THR A 167 15.04 14.76 10.76
N ILE A 168 13.74 15.08 10.70
CA ILE A 168 12.78 14.38 9.83
C ILE A 168 12.54 15.23 8.59
N PHE A 169 12.69 14.62 7.41
CA PHE A 169 12.31 15.20 6.12
C PHE A 169 11.09 14.46 5.58
N VAL A 170 10.02 15.21 5.31
CA VAL A 170 8.87 14.70 4.57
C VAL A 170 8.96 15.27 3.15
N VAL A 171 9.14 14.40 2.18
CA VAL A 171 9.39 14.79 0.79
C VAL A 171 8.47 14.04 -0.16
N SER A 172 8.22 14.62 -1.32
CA SER A 172 7.53 13.98 -2.44
C SER A 172 8.45 13.97 -3.65
N ASP A 173 8.45 12.87 -4.38
CA ASP A 173 9.23 12.71 -5.63
C ASP A 173 8.54 13.38 -6.83
N HIS A 174 7.21 13.48 -6.83
CA HIS A 174 6.43 14.16 -7.88
C HIS A 174 5.04 14.57 -7.38
N GLY A 175 4.36 15.38 -8.18
CA GLY A 175 2.92 15.61 -8.07
C GLY A 175 2.15 14.63 -8.94
N VAL A 176 0.83 14.66 -8.86
CA VAL A 176 -0.07 13.81 -9.65
C VAL A 176 -0.98 14.69 -10.52
N THR A 177 -1.18 14.29 -11.76
CA THR A 177 -2.13 14.93 -12.68
C THR A 177 -3.28 13.98 -12.99
N PRO A 178 -4.53 14.47 -13.10
CA PRO A 178 -5.65 13.62 -13.48
C PRO A 178 -5.43 13.06 -14.89
N ARG A 179 -5.86 11.82 -15.12
CA ARG A 179 -5.96 11.31 -16.50
C ARG A 179 -6.91 12.20 -17.29
N SER A 180 -6.44 12.73 -18.39
CA SER A 180 -7.31 13.41 -19.35
C SER A 180 -8.21 12.35 -20.03
N VAL A 181 -9.48 12.30 -19.62
CA VAL A 181 -10.48 11.52 -20.33
C VAL A 181 -11.13 12.44 -21.34
N GLY A 182 -11.06 12.09 -22.61
CA GLY A 182 -11.69 12.85 -23.69
C GLY A 182 -10.78 13.80 -24.45
N PHE A 183 -9.48 13.80 -24.20
CA PHE A 183 -8.50 14.41 -25.10
C PHE A 183 -7.88 13.34 -25.99
N ASP A 184 -7.75 13.61 -27.29
CA ASP A 184 -7.04 12.77 -28.26
C ASP A 184 -5.52 12.65 -27.95
N ASN A 185 -5.05 13.38 -26.95
CA ASN A 185 -3.71 13.19 -26.40
C ASN A 185 -3.78 12.19 -25.23
N PRO A 186 -3.11 11.05 -25.33
CA PRO A 186 -2.87 10.21 -24.18
C PRO A 186 -2.17 11.08 -23.13
N GLY A 187 -2.81 11.27 -21.96
CA GLY A 187 -2.17 11.95 -20.84
C GLY A 187 -0.79 11.33 -20.61
N ILE A 188 0.14 12.12 -20.11
CA ILE A 188 1.56 11.77 -19.90
C ILE A 188 1.76 10.45 -19.11
N GLY A 189 0.69 9.86 -18.59
CA GLY A 189 0.73 8.66 -17.75
C GLY A 189 0.61 7.30 -18.43
N SER A 190 0.59 7.19 -19.76
CA SER A 190 0.55 5.87 -20.45
C SER A 190 1.53 5.79 -21.60
N LEU A 191 2.80 5.93 -21.29
CA LEU A 191 3.88 5.81 -22.29
C LEU A 191 4.18 4.35 -22.68
N SER A 192 3.69 3.35 -21.93
CA SER A 192 4.05 1.95 -22.16
C SER A 192 3.73 1.45 -23.56
N GLY A 193 2.56 1.77 -24.11
CA GLY A 193 2.20 1.42 -25.47
C GLY A 193 2.97 2.20 -26.55
N ILE A 194 3.26 3.47 -26.28
CA ILE A 194 4.01 4.33 -27.17
C ILE A 194 5.49 3.95 -27.18
N THR A 195 6.06 3.64 -26.00
CA THR A 195 7.45 3.24 -25.87
C THR A 195 7.72 1.97 -26.68
N ASN A 196 6.87 0.96 -26.56
CA ASN A 196 7.03 -0.28 -27.34
C ASN A 196 7.01 0.02 -28.85
N LYS A 197 6.06 0.82 -29.32
CA LYS A 197 5.98 1.19 -30.74
C LYS A 197 7.21 1.97 -31.21
N VAL A 198 7.68 2.92 -30.43
CA VAL A 198 8.91 3.67 -30.75
C VAL A 198 10.13 2.73 -30.80
N MET A 199 10.23 1.77 -29.88
CA MET A 199 11.32 0.80 -29.87
C MET A 199 11.24 -0.15 -31.05
N GLU A 200 10.05 -0.57 -31.46
CA GLU A 200 9.82 -1.31 -32.70
C GLU A 200 10.22 -0.52 -33.96
N ASP A 201 9.75 0.75 -34.06
CA ASP A 201 10.06 1.63 -35.18
C ASP A 201 11.56 1.94 -35.29
N LEU A 202 12.26 1.95 -34.15
CA LEU A 202 13.72 2.11 -34.08
C LEU A 202 14.50 0.78 -34.26
N GLY A 203 13.81 -0.36 -34.37
CA GLY A 203 14.40 -1.67 -34.58
C GLY A 203 15.06 -2.31 -33.35
N TYR A 204 14.74 -1.84 -32.14
CA TYR A 204 15.26 -2.41 -30.89
C TYR A 204 14.42 -3.58 -30.36
N THR A 205 13.19 -3.73 -30.79
CA THR A 205 12.30 -4.86 -30.47
C THR A 205 11.66 -5.38 -31.76
N LYS A 206 11.29 -6.66 -31.76
CA LYS A 206 10.55 -7.30 -32.87
C LYS A 206 9.12 -7.54 -32.44
#